data_6fb4a8e69cc4aee28d001b879ac297a6
#
_entry.id   6fb4a8e69cc4aee28d001b879ac297a6
#
_cell.length_a   1.000
_cell.length_b   1.000
_cell.length_c   1.000
_cell.angle_alpha   90.00
_cell.angle_beta   90.00
_cell.angle_gamma   90.00
#
_symmetry.space_group_name_H-M   'P 1'
#
loop_
_entity.id
_entity.type
_entity.pdbx_description
1 polymer ?
#
loop_
_entity_poly.entity_id
_entity_poly.type
_entity_poly.pdbx_seq_one_letter_code
_entity_poly.pdbx_strand_id
1 'polypeptide(L)'
;RSVITLAVGRHNVARVDGWGYIIGDAGSAFWLGRHGLDAVMRAHDGRGEPTVLSHTIGNDFNDIEAAYLELYADPLMVSRIAAYSATVTAAAEEGDHVSRDICVRAAHELAHSTVTGLRQTELTDADSPAVGLLGGVMKSQLIHTAITREISAAMPGARIVEPLGEGLDGAAALPTVSPESPLGQRIHVAQ
;
A
#
# COMPACT_ATOMS: atom_id res chain seq x y z
N ARG A 1 -5.26 -5.32 1.70
CA ARG A 1 -5.51 -5.26 3.10
C ARG A 1 -4.28 -4.85 3.87
N SER A 2 -3.30 -5.70 4.13
CA SER A 2 -2.02 -5.26 4.67
C SER A 2 -1.05 -4.90 3.55
N VAL A 3 -0.12 -4.00 3.85
CA VAL A 3 1.06 -3.74 3.01
C VAL A 3 2.28 -4.29 3.73
N ILE A 4 3.14 -4.96 3.01
CA ILE A 4 4.40 -5.47 3.51
C ILE A 4 5.43 -5.38 2.39
N THR A 5 6.60 -4.87 2.70
CA THR A 5 7.77 -5.01 1.84
C THR A 5 8.63 -6.14 2.37
N LEU A 6 8.90 -7.12 1.51
CA LEU A 6 9.84 -8.20 1.77
C LEU A 6 11.02 -8.04 0.81
N ALA A 7 12.19 -7.73 1.33
CA ALA A 7 13.43 -7.67 0.58
C ALA A 7 14.28 -8.90 0.90
N VAL A 8 14.81 -9.55 -0.13
CA VAL A 8 15.68 -10.71 0.00
C VAL A 8 17.03 -10.35 -0.58
N GLY A 9 18.02 -10.20 0.28
CA GLY A 9 19.42 -9.97 -0.07
C GLY A 9 20.20 -11.27 -0.24
N ARG A 10 21.51 -11.13 -0.41
CA ARG A 10 22.41 -12.29 -0.56
C ARG A 10 22.54 -13.10 0.73
N HIS A 11 22.48 -12.43 1.88
CA HIS A 11 22.77 -13.03 3.19
C HIS A 11 21.66 -12.82 4.22
N ASN A 12 20.70 -11.98 3.94
CA ASN A 12 19.65 -11.63 4.88
C ASN A 12 18.30 -11.32 4.18
N VAL A 13 17.26 -11.23 4.98
CA VAL A 13 15.92 -10.84 4.58
C VAL A 13 15.47 -9.69 5.48
N ALA A 14 14.92 -8.65 4.89
CA ALA A 14 14.29 -7.55 5.59
C ALA A 14 12.79 -7.54 5.35
N ARG A 15 12.04 -7.30 6.41
CA ARG A 15 10.62 -6.99 6.35
C ARG A 15 10.44 -5.54 6.80
N VAL A 16 9.82 -4.73 5.95
CA VAL A 16 9.51 -3.33 6.25
C VAL A 16 8.01 -3.14 6.18
N ASP A 17 7.46 -2.49 7.21
CA ASP A 17 6.04 -2.33 7.45
C ASP A 17 5.28 -3.68 7.66
N GLY A 18 3.97 -3.72 7.45
CA GLY A 18 3.15 -4.89 7.74
C GLY A 18 2.80 -5.02 9.23
N TRP A 19 2.70 -3.91 9.94
CA TRP A 19 2.40 -3.85 11.37
C TRP A 19 0.89 -3.76 11.64
N GLY A 20 0.07 -3.87 10.61
CA GLY A 20 -1.38 -3.76 10.68
C GLY A 20 -1.87 -2.31 10.58
N TYR A 21 -3.16 -2.18 10.30
CA TYR A 21 -3.79 -0.91 9.91
C TYR A 21 -3.79 0.18 10.99
N ILE A 22 -3.57 -0.17 12.26
CA ILE A 22 -3.55 0.79 13.36
C ILE A 22 -2.21 1.53 13.45
N ILE A 23 -1.09 0.81 13.26
CA ILE A 23 0.26 1.33 13.51
C ILE A 23 1.19 1.23 12.30
N GLY A 24 0.70 0.69 11.19
CA GLY A 24 1.47 0.49 9.96
C GLY A 24 0.56 0.43 8.75
N ASP A 25 0.96 -0.38 7.76
CA ASP A 25 0.28 -0.56 6.48
C ASP A 25 0.13 0.75 5.70
N ALA A 26 1.13 1.64 5.78
CA ALA A 26 1.14 2.93 5.09
C ALA A 26 1.05 2.74 3.57
N GLY A 27 0.17 3.48 2.91
CA GLY A 27 -0.11 3.33 1.48
C GLY A 27 -1.03 2.17 1.10
N SER A 28 -1.53 1.38 2.07
CA SER A 28 -2.48 0.30 1.82
C SER A 28 -3.85 0.81 1.35
N ALA A 29 -4.70 -0.12 0.88
CA ALA A 29 -6.09 0.21 0.56
C ALA A 29 -6.85 0.77 1.78
N PHE A 30 -6.60 0.24 2.99
CA PHE A 30 -7.18 0.80 4.21
C PHE A 30 -6.68 2.22 4.46
N TRP A 31 -5.38 2.46 4.30
CA TRP A 31 -4.76 3.78 4.47
C TRP A 31 -5.38 4.79 3.49
N LEU A 32 -5.49 4.43 2.21
CA LEU A 32 -6.13 5.26 1.18
C LEU A 32 -7.58 5.59 1.53
N GLY A 33 -8.38 4.59 1.86
CA GLY A 33 -9.79 4.77 2.20
C GLY A 33 -9.98 5.61 3.46
N ARG A 34 -9.14 5.41 4.49
CA ARG A 34 -9.16 6.22 5.71
C ARG A 34 -8.83 7.69 5.44
N HIS A 35 -7.85 7.95 4.57
CA HIS A 35 -7.53 9.33 4.18
C HIS A 35 -8.61 9.95 3.30
N GLY A 36 -9.30 9.14 2.48
CA GLY A 36 -10.48 9.60 1.75
C GLY A 36 -11.61 10.02 2.69
N LEU A 37 -11.90 9.22 3.72
CA LEU A 37 -12.87 9.58 4.75
C LEU A 37 -12.44 10.84 5.54
N ASP A 38 -11.17 10.94 5.93
CA ASP A 38 -10.65 12.15 6.60
C ASP A 38 -10.83 13.40 5.70
N ALA A 39 -10.57 13.26 4.39
CA ALA A 39 -10.77 14.36 3.45
C ALA A 39 -12.23 14.79 3.34
N VAL A 40 -13.17 13.84 3.33
CA VAL A 40 -14.62 14.13 3.36
C VAL A 40 -14.98 14.90 4.62
N MET A 41 -14.54 14.44 5.79
CA MET A 41 -14.82 15.12 7.06
C MET A 41 -14.19 16.51 7.15
N ARG A 42 -12.99 16.68 6.62
CA ARG A 42 -12.32 18.00 6.55
C ARG A 42 -13.03 18.96 5.62
N ALA A 43 -13.53 18.49 4.48
CA ALA A 43 -14.33 19.30 3.58
C ALA A 43 -15.65 19.70 4.22
N HIS A 44 -16.29 18.76 4.96
CA HIS A 44 -17.56 18.99 5.66
C HIS A 44 -17.44 20.07 6.75
N ASP A 45 -16.40 20.01 7.58
CA ASP A 45 -16.22 20.94 8.72
C ASP A 45 -15.38 22.20 8.37
N GLY A 46 -14.98 22.38 7.11
CA GLY A 46 -14.27 23.56 6.62
C GLY A 46 -12.76 23.57 6.91
N ARG A 47 -12.17 22.48 7.41
CA ARG A 47 -10.71 22.34 7.63
C ARG A 47 -9.95 21.93 6.39
N GLY A 48 -10.62 21.47 5.34
CA GLY A 48 -10.02 20.96 4.12
C GLY A 48 -10.69 21.54 2.88
N GLU A 49 -10.07 21.24 1.74
CA GLU A 49 -10.59 21.68 0.46
C GLU A 49 -11.76 20.83 -0.01
N PRO A 50 -12.66 21.38 -0.84
CA PRO A 50 -13.72 20.61 -1.47
C PRO A 50 -13.17 19.43 -2.29
N THR A 51 -13.86 18.31 -2.23
CA THR A 51 -13.48 17.08 -2.97
C THR A 51 -14.74 16.37 -3.45
N VAL A 52 -14.64 15.69 -4.58
CA VAL A 52 -15.73 14.85 -5.11
C VAL A 52 -16.03 13.67 -4.18
N LEU A 53 -15.09 13.31 -3.31
CA LEU A 53 -15.26 12.25 -2.31
C LEU A 53 -16.40 12.55 -1.34
N SER A 54 -16.69 13.84 -1.08
CA SER A 54 -17.83 14.25 -0.24
C SER A 54 -19.15 13.74 -0.79
N HIS A 55 -19.29 13.64 -2.10
CA HIS A 55 -20.47 13.08 -2.73
C HIS A 55 -20.41 11.56 -2.86
N THR A 56 -19.26 11.00 -3.23
CA THR A 56 -19.12 9.57 -3.52
C THR A 56 -19.02 8.71 -2.25
N ILE A 57 -18.27 9.16 -1.24
CA ILE A 57 -18.14 8.46 0.05
C ILE A 57 -19.17 8.94 1.06
N GLY A 58 -19.44 10.27 1.09
CA GLY A 58 -20.37 10.84 2.06
C GLY A 58 -21.79 10.29 1.92
N ASN A 59 -22.24 9.99 0.72
CA ASN A 59 -23.56 9.42 0.47
C ASN A 59 -23.73 7.96 0.94
N ASP A 60 -22.66 7.28 1.30
CA ASP A 60 -22.73 5.92 1.88
C ASP A 60 -23.17 5.93 3.35
N PHE A 61 -23.30 7.11 3.95
CA PHE A 61 -23.73 7.30 5.33
C PHE A 61 -25.06 8.07 5.36
N ASN A 62 -25.98 7.66 6.23
CA ASN A 62 -27.26 8.37 6.44
C ASN A 62 -27.03 9.75 7.03
N ASP A 63 -26.05 9.86 7.92
CA ASP A 63 -25.60 11.07 8.55
C ASP A 63 -24.06 11.04 8.60
N ILE A 64 -23.44 11.95 7.89
CA ILE A 64 -21.97 12.00 7.80
C ILE A 64 -21.33 12.33 9.16
N GLU A 65 -22.01 13.10 10.01
CA GLU A 65 -21.53 13.42 11.35
C GLU A 65 -21.59 12.21 12.30
N ALA A 66 -22.46 11.24 12.02
CA ALA A 66 -22.56 9.97 12.73
C ALA A 66 -21.79 8.82 12.07
N ALA A 67 -21.12 9.04 10.95
CA ALA A 67 -20.41 7.99 10.18
C ALA A 67 -19.43 7.18 11.04
N TYR A 68 -18.76 7.82 12.00
CA TYR A 68 -17.84 7.15 12.91
C TYR A 68 -18.56 6.09 13.80
N LEU A 69 -19.80 6.32 14.20
CA LEU A 69 -20.60 5.37 14.97
C LEU A 69 -20.98 4.16 14.12
N GLU A 70 -21.39 4.39 12.86
CA GLU A 70 -21.67 3.32 11.92
C GLU A 70 -20.43 2.46 11.67
N LEU A 71 -19.27 3.09 11.48
CA LEU A 71 -18.02 2.38 11.27
C LEU A 71 -17.59 1.58 12.49
N TYR A 72 -17.69 2.14 13.70
CA TYR A 72 -17.32 1.41 14.92
C TYR A 72 -18.24 0.22 15.21
N ALA A 73 -19.49 0.28 14.79
CA ALA A 73 -20.46 -0.81 14.94
C ALA A 73 -20.30 -1.90 13.86
N ASP A 74 -19.56 -1.64 12.79
CA ASP A 74 -19.40 -2.54 11.65
C ASP A 74 -18.29 -3.58 11.90
N PRO A 75 -18.61 -4.88 12.04
CA PRO A 75 -17.59 -5.93 12.17
C PRO A 75 -16.62 -5.99 10.97
N LEU A 76 -17.03 -5.46 9.82
CA LEU A 76 -16.23 -5.40 8.59
C LEU A 76 -15.62 -4.03 8.34
N MET A 77 -15.53 -3.16 9.36
CA MET A 77 -15.04 -1.80 9.29
C MET A 77 -13.74 -1.68 8.45
N VAL A 78 -12.76 -2.54 8.71
CA VAL A 78 -11.48 -2.51 8.00
C VAL A 78 -11.65 -2.76 6.50
N SER A 79 -12.48 -3.73 6.14
CA SER A 79 -12.76 -4.05 4.74
C SER A 79 -13.61 -2.97 4.06
N ARG A 80 -14.58 -2.40 4.77
CA ARG A 80 -15.41 -1.29 4.29
C ARG A 80 -14.57 -0.06 4.00
N ILE A 81 -13.72 0.34 4.94
CA ILE A 81 -12.80 1.46 4.74
C ILE A 81 -11.82 1.18 3.59
N ALA A 82 -11.25 -0.03 3.53
CA ALA A 82 -10.34 -0.40 2.45
C ALA A 82 -11.00 -0.36 1.07
N ALA A 83 -12.30 -0.61 0.96
CA ALA A 83 -13.04 -0.54 -0.30
C ALA A 83 -13.05 0.88 -0.89
N TYR A 84 -13.05 1.91 -0.06
CA TYR A 84 -12.98 3.31 -0.53
C TYR A 84 -11.66 3.65 -1.25
N SER A 85 -10.64 2.80 -1.18
CA SER A 85 -9.42 3.01 -1.96
C SER A 85 -9.70 3.11 -3.46
N ALA A 86 -10.64 2.32 -3.97
CA ALA A 86 -11.03 2.35 -5.39
C ALA A 86 -11.69 3.69 -5.75
N THR A 87 -12.55 4.22 -4.86
CA THR A 87 -13.18 5.53 -5.03
C THR A 87 -12.14 6.66 -5.03
N VAL A 88 -11.18 6.61 -4.10
CA VAL A 88 -10.10 7.60 -4.03
C VAL A 88 -9.22 7.57 -5.28
N THR A 89 -8.82 6.38 -5.75
CA THR A 89 -7.98 6.27 -6.95
C THR A 89 -8.71 6.71 -8.21
N ALA A 90 -10.00 6.36 -8.36
CA ALA A 90 -10.82 6.81 -9.49
C ALA A 90 -10.97 8.34 -9.49
N ALA A 91 -11.33 8.94 -8.36
CA ALA A 91 -11.43 10.39 -8.24
C ALA A 91 -10.11 11.11 -8.56
N ALA A 92 -8.98 10.54 -8.15
CA ALA A 92 -7.66 11.07 -8.48
C ALA A 92 -7.37 11.04 -9.99
N GLU A 93 -7.76 9.97 -10.67
CA GLU A 93 -7.61 9.82 -12.13
C GLU A 93 -8.55 10.74 -12.91
N GLU A 94 -9.72 11.05 -12.36
CA GLU A 94 -10.69 12.03 -12.89
C GLU A 94 -10.32 13.49 -12.60
N GLY A 95 -9.25 13.72 -11.84
CA GLY A 95 -8.67 15.06 -11.65
C GLY A 95 -8.96 15.70 -10.30
N ASP A 96 -9.59 14.99 -9.35
CA ASP A 96 -9.73 15.50 -7.98
C ASP A 96 -8.37 15.64 -7.31
N HIS A 97 -7.99 16.88 -7.02
CA HIS A 97 -6.64 17.18 -6.50
C HIS A 97 -6.42 16.66 -5.08
N VAL A 98 -7.46 16.60 -4.25
CA VAL A 98 -7.39 16.05 -2.88
C VAL A 98 -7.11 14.55 -2.95
N SER A 99 -7.85 13.82 -3.77
CA SER A 99 -7.64 12.40 -4.00
C SER A 99 -6.26 12.11 -4.62
N ARG A 100 -5.82 12.98 -5.54
CA ARG A 100 -4.49 12.87 -6.14
C ARG A 100 -3.37 13.04 -5.11
N ASP A 101 -3.48 14.00 -4.20
CA ASP A 101 -2.53 14.18 -3.10
C ASP A 101 -2.47 12.93 -2.20
N ILE A 102 -3.63 12.36 -1.86
CA ILE A 102 -3.70 11.11 -1.09
C ILE A 102 -2.96 9.98 -1.81
N CYS A 103 -3.19 9.82 -3.12
CA CYS A 103 -2.52 8.78 -3.92
C CYS A 103 -1.01 8.99 -4.02
N VAL A 104 -0.55 10.23 -4.18
CA VAL A 104 0.89 10.56 -4.24
C VAL A 104 1.57 10.26 -2.90
N ARG A 105 0.93 10.61 -1.78
CA ARG A 105 1.46 10.28 -0.45
C ARG A 105 1.49 8.77 -0.21
N ALA A 106 0.48 8.04 -0.64
CA ALA A 106 0.49 6.57 -0.57
C ALA A 106 1.66 5.98 -1.37
N ALA A 107 1.89 6.48 -2.58
CA ALA A 107 3.01 6.06 -3.41
C ALA A 107 4.37 6.33 -2.75
N HIS A 108 4.51 7.48 -2.10
CA HIS A 108 5.71 7.85 -1.35
C HIS A 108 6.00 6.85 -0.22
N GLU A 109 5.01 6.54 0.61
CA GLU A 109 5.15 5.57 1.71
C GLU A 109 5.58 4.19 1.20
N LEU A 110 4.96 3.71 0.12
CA LEU A 110 5.26 2.41 -0.49
C LEU A 110 6.67 2.38 -1.10
N ALA A 111 7.07 3.44 -1.79
CA ALA A 111 8.42 3.56 -2.34
C ALA A 111 9.47 3.65 -1.23
N HIS A 112 9.20 4.41 -0.18
CA HIS A 112 10.07 4.55 0.99
C HIS A 112 10.30 3.20 1.67
N SER A 113 9.22 2.44 1.92
CA SER A 113 9.31 1.09 2.50
C SER A 113 10.13 0.15 1.61
N THR A 114 9.93 0.21 0.29
CA THR A 114 10.66 -0.61 -0.68
C THR A 114 12.16 -0.30 -0.66
N VAL A 115 12.54 0.97 -0.79
CA VAL A 115 13.95 1.40 -0.77
C VAL A 115 14.60 1.08 0.57
N THR A 116 13.86 1.25 1.67
CA THR A 116 14.35 0.88 3.01
C THR A 116 14.65 -0.61 3.09
N GLY A 117 13.77 -1.47 2.59
CA GLY A 117 13.99 -2.91 2.55
C GLY A 117 15.22 -3.31 1.74
N LEU A 118 15.41 -2.72 0.55
CA LEU A 118 16.58 -2.94 -0.28
C LEU A 118 17.88 -2.54 0.44
N ARG A 119 17.89 -1.38 1.09
CA ARG A 119 19.05 -0.91 1.87
C ARG A 119 19.36 -1.80 3.08
N GLN A 120 18.34 -2.25 3.80
CA GLN A 120 18.52 -3.16 4.94
C GLN A 120 19.08 -4.54 4.52
N THR A 121 18.90 -4.92 3.28
CA THR A 121 19.48 -6.13 2.70
C THR A 121 20.81 -5.89 1.99
N GLU A 122 21.39 -4.69 2.16
CA GLU A 122 22.67 -4.27 1.59
C GLU A 122 22.70 -4.32 0.05
N LEU A 123 21.53 -4.33 -0.59
CA LEU A 123 21.41 -4.27 -2.03
C LEU A 123 21.67 -2.83 -2.51
N THR A 124 22.47 -2.72 -3.55
CA THR A 124 22.90 -1.47 -4.15
C THR A 124 22.51 -1.39 -5.63
N ASP A 125 22.75 -0.27 -6.26
CA ASP A 125 22.54 -0.10 -7.71
C ASP A 125 23.32 -1.13 -8.55
N ALA A 126 24.52 -1.50 -8.11
CA ALA A 126 25.36 -2.49 -8.78
C ALA A 126 24.74 -3.90 -8.79
N ASP A 127 23.88 -4.20 -7.84
CA ASP A 127 23.20 -5.51 -7.74
C ASP A 127 21.99 -5.58 -8.68
N SER A 128 21.53 -4.44 -9.21
CA SER A 128 20.34 -4.33 -10.07
C SER A 128 19.13 -5.07 -9.50
N PRO A 129 18.71 -4.77 -8.25
CA PRO A 129 17.67 -5.54 -7.58
C PRO A 129 16.35 -5.50 -8.35
N ALA A 130 15.68 -6.64 -8.43
CA ALA A 130 14.34 -6.75 -9.02
C ALA A 130 13.29 -6.40 -7.97
N VAL A 131 12.34 -5.55 -8.33
CA VAL A 131 11.22 -5.11 -7.48
C VAL A 131 9.91 -5.47 -8.14
N GLY A 132 9.16 -6.38 -7.55
CA GLY A 132 7.79 -6.72 -7.96
C GLY A 132 6.77 -5.95 -7.13
N LEU A 133 5.87 -5.25 -7.79
CA LEU A 133 4.78 -4.49 -7.17
C LEU A 133 3.48 -5.29 -7.29
N LEU A 134 2.92 -5.73 -6.14
CA LEU A 134 1.75 -6.60 -6.09
C LEU A 134 0.58 -5.96 -5.35
N GLY A 135 -0.62 -6.39 -5.69
CA GLY A 135 -1.85 -6.08 -4.96
C GLY A 135 -2.75 -5.05 -5.62
N GLY A 136 -3.94 -4.87 -5.05
CA GLY A 136 -5.01 -4.08 -5.66
C GLY A 136 -4.68 -2.60 -5.84
N VAL A 137 -3.89 -2.01 -4.94
CA VAL A 137 -3.46 -0.60 -5.02
C VAL A 137 -2.60 -0.34 -6.25
N MET A 138 -1.83 -1.35 -6.70
CA MET A 138 -0.97 -1.27 -7.89
C MET A 138 -1.76 -1.21 -9.21
N LYS A 139 -3.07 -1.46 -9.18
CA LYS A 139 -3.95 -1.29 -10.36
C LYS A 139 -4.18 0.18 -10.72
N SER A 140 -3.97 1.11 -9.79
CA SER A 140 -3.97 2.54 -10.09
C SER A 140 -2.70 2.90 -10.84
N GLN A 141 -2.86 3.37 -12.08
CA GLN A 141 -1.74 3.80 -12.92
C GLN A 141 -0.99 4.98 -12.32
N LEU A 142 -1.71 5.87 -11.63
CA LEU A 142 -1.13 7.02 -10.94
C LEU A 142 -0.18 6.58 -9.83
N ILE A 143 -0.64 5.67 -8.96
CA ILE A 143 0.16 5.17 -7.83
C ILE A 143 1.34 4.36 -8.36
N HIS A 144 1.11 3.44 -9.30
CA HIS A 144 2.16 2.62 -9.90
C HIS A 144 3.27 3.46 -10.53
N THR A 145 2.89 4.47 -11.31
CA THR A 145 3.85 5.38 -11.95
C THR A 145 4.64 6.20 -10.92
N ALA A 146 3.96 6.69 -9.88
CA ALA A 146 4.61 7.48 -8.84
C ALA A 146 5.62 6.63 -8.03
N ILE A 147 5.25 5.41 -7.62
CA ILE A 147 6.15 4.47 -6.92
C ILE A 147 7.37 4.17 -7.79
N THR A 148 7.16 3.80 -9.05
CA THR A 148 8.24 3.48 -9.99
C THR A 148 9.23 4.63 -10.11
N ARG A 149 8.72 5.85 -10.27
CA ARG A 149 9.56 7.05 -10.36
C ARG A 149 10.38 7.28 -9.09
N GLU A 150 9.77 7.13 -7.91
CA GLU A 150 10.46 7.37 -6.64
C GLU A 150 11.51 6.30 -6.33
N ILE A 151 11.21 5.03 -6.60
CA ILE A 151 12.19 3.95 -6.46
C ILE A 151 13.37 4.20 -7.41
N SER A 152 13.10 4.51 -8.69
CA SER A 152 14.16 4.77 -9.69
C SER A 152 14.99 5.99 -9.33
N ALA A 153 14.42 7.01 -8.72
CA ALA A 153 15.17 8.18 -8.25
C ALA A 153 16.06 7.87 -7.03
N ALA A 154 15.60 7.02 -6.12
CA ALA A 154 16.34 6.67 -4.89
C ALA A 154 17.35 5.53 -5.08
N MET A 155 17.13 4.69 -6.08
CA MET A 155 17.97 3.54 -6.44
C MET A 155 17.87 3.30 -7.96
N PRO A 156 18.66 4.01 -8.78
CA PRO A 156 18.60 3.94 -10.25
C PRO A 156 18.86 2.54 -10.82
N GLY A 157 19.63 1.70 -10.13
CA GLY A 157 19.89 0.33 -10.53
C GLY A 157 18.72 -0.64 -10.27
N ALA A 158 17.71 -0.25 -9.50
CA ALA A 158 16.56 -1.11 -9.24
C ALA A 158 15.70 -1.26 -10.50
N ARG A 159 15.26 -2.49 -10.76
CA ARG A 159 14.42 -2.83 -11.91
C ARG A 159 13.02 -3.19 -11.45
N ILE A 160 12.02 -2.41 -11.84
CA ILE A 160 10.62 -2.80 -11.64
C ILE A 160 10.31 -3.92 -12.63
N VAL A 161 9.83 -5.03 -12.11
CA VAL A 161 9.52 -6.24 -12.90
C VAL A 161 8.08 -6.67 -12.69
N GLU A 162 7.50 -7.28 -13.72
CA GLU A 162 6.19 -7.90 -13.59
C GLU A 162 6.26 -9.03 -12.57
N PRO A 163 5.32 -9.09 -11.61
CA PRO A 163 5.25 -10.19 -10.65
C PRO A 163 4.99 -11.52 -11.36
N LEU A 164 5.66 -12.58 -10.91
CA LEU A 164 5.48 -13.94 -11.47
C LEU A 164 4.15 -14.60 -11.05
N GLY A 165 3.42 -13.99 -10.12
CA GLY A 165 2.15 -14.48 -9.62
C GLY A 165 1.59 -13.60 -8.50
N GLU A 166 0.49 -14.00 -7.92
CA GLU A 166 -0.16 -13.34 -6.79
C GLU A 166 0.42 -13.83 -5.45
N GLY A 167 0.04 -13.17 -4.35
CA GLY A 167 0.51 -13.53 -3.02
C GLY A 167 0.23 -15.00 -2.60
N LEU A 168 -0.85 -15.60 -3.12
CA LEU A 168 -1.15 -17.02 -2.88
C LEU A 168 -0.20 -17.94 -3.62
N ASP A 169 0.23 -17.58 -4.83
CA ASP A 169 1.21 -18.36 -5.60
C ASP A 169 2.56 -18.35 -4.87
N GLY A 170 2.96 -17.18 -4.35
CA GLY A 170 4.14 -17.06 -3.50
C GLY A 170 4.05 -17.91 -2.24
N ALA A 171 2.90 -17.92 -1.56
CA ALA A 171 2.71 -18.78 -0.39
C ALA A 171 2.76 -20.27 -0.74
N ALA A 172 2.17 -20.67 -1.86
CA ALA A 172 2.24 -22.06 -2.35
C ALA A 172 3.66 -22.49 -2.73
N ALA A 173 4.52 -21.55 -3.14
CA ALA A 173 5.91 -21.82 -3.47
C ALA A 173 6.85 -21.92 -2.26
N LEU A 174 6.43 -21.47 -1.05
CA LEU A 174 7.28 -21.51 0.14
C LEU A 174 7.91 -22.88 0.43
N PRO A 175 7.21 -24.02 0.28
CA PRO A 175 7.81 -25.34 0.50
C PRO A 175 8.97 -25.70 -0.46
N THR A 176 9.06 -25.00 -1.60
CA THR A 176 10.10 -25.25 -2.61
C THR A 176 11.33 -24.37 -2.42
N VAL A 177 11.27 -23.42 -1.49
CA VAL A 177 12.39 -22.51 -1.20
C VAL A 177 13.50 -23.30 -0.51
N SER A 178 14.74 -23.16 -1.02
CA SER A 178 15.89 -23.82 -0.41
C SER A 178 16.05 -23.41 1.06
N PRO A 179 16.15 -24.37 2.01
CA PRO A 179 16.38 -24.07 3.43
C PRO A 179 17.67 -23.28 3.69
N GLU A 180 18.66 -23.39 2.79
CA GLU A 180 19.95 -22.69 2.91
C GLU A 180 19.86 -21.23 2.45
N SER A 181 18.82 -20.86 1.70
CA SER A 181 18.62 -19.49 1.26
C SER A 181 18.25 -18.57 2.42
N PRO A 182 18.54 -17.26 2.33
CA PRO A 182 18.15 -16.30 3.36
C PRO A 182 16.64 -16.31 3.66
N LEU A 183 15.80 -16.52 2.65
CA LEU A 183 14.36 -16.65 2.84
C LEU A 183 13.99 -17.98 3.50
N GLY A 184 14.59 -19.09 3.07
CA GLY A 184 14.33 -20.43 3.62
C GLY A 184 14.65 -20.53 5.11
N GLN A 185 15.67 -19.85 5.59
CA GLN A 185 16.04 -19.76 7.01
C GLN A 185 14.98 -19.04 7.86
N ARG A 186 14.04 -18.33 7.26
CA ARG A 186 12.94 -17.65 7.93
C ARG A 186 11.63 -18.44 7.90
N ILE A 187 11.59 -19.53 7.16
CA ILE A 187 10.41 -20.39 7.05
C ILE A 187 10.41 -21.36 8.22
N HIS A 188 9.42 -21.25 9.10
CA HIS A 188 9.21 -22.19 10.19
C HIS A 188 8.16 -23.22 9.77
N VAL A 189 8.55 -24.47 9.70
CA VAL A 189 7.62 -25.58 9.48
C VAL A 189 7.10 -26.01 10.85
N ALA A 190 5.79 -25.90 11.07
CA ALA A 190 5.17 -26.46 12.26
C ALA A 190 5.32 -27.99 12.24
N GLN A 191 5.82 -28.55 13.32
CA GLN A 191 5.90 -30.00 13.54
C GLN A 191 4.56 -30.53 13.99
#